data_55fc66c18e7bb98473ae3c91217c44e4
#
_entry.id   55fc66c18e7bb98473ae3c91217c44e4
#
_cell.length_a   1.000
_cell.length_b   1.000
_cell.length_c   1.000
_cell.angle_alpha   90.00
_cell.angle_beta   90.00
_cell.angle_gamma   90.00
#
_symmetry.space_group_name_H-M   'P 1'
#
loop_
_entity.id
_entity.type
_entity.pdbx_description
1 polymer ?
#
loop_
_entity_poly.entity_id
_entity_poly.type
_entity_poly.pdbx_seq_one_letter_code
_entity_poly.pdbx_strand_id
1 'polypeptide(L)'
;MKLFQIEEPDGSPADPNAPGAAVGIDVSGPVAEVAVAIGGNAAVLADRDGFEVDLRVPPAAAAMAEWQTLIERARLRAERSLARPVTHAVVVADGSAGERVQRAAAEAQLVLLRIVTPDQIAGPEPRVLTAAILAEDLAPRIAAPE
;
A
#
# COMPACT_ATOMS: atom_id res chain seq x y z
N MET A 1 -15.34 26.08 -5.19
CA MET A 1 -14.13 25.97 -4.41
C MET A 1 -13.18 25.01 -5.06
N LYS A 2 -11.99 25.43 -5.12
CA LYS A 2 -10.98 24.54 -5.65
C LYS A 2 -10.60 23.53 -4.60
N LEU A 3 -10.95 22.30 -4.85
CA LEU A 3 -10.59 21.22 -3.97
C LEU A 3 -9.30 20.66 -4.46
N PHE A 4 -8.31 20.77 -3.69
CA PHE A 4 -7.14 19.91 -3.72
C PHE A 4 -6.77 19.36 -5.07
N GLN A 5 -6.45 20.19 -5.98
CA GLN A 5 -5.77 19.72 -7.13
C GLN A 5 -4.40 19.25 -6.70
N ILE A 6 -4.23 17.95 -6.67
CA ILE A 6 -2.92 17.36 -6.35
C ILE A 6 -2.04 17.63 -7.55
N GLU A 7 -0.91 18.26 -7.31
CA GLU A 7 0.03 18.57 -8.37
C GLU A 7 1.07 17.49 -8.49
N GLU A 8 1.47 17.21 -9.71
CA GLU A 8 2.60 16.35 -9.96
C GLU A 8 3.89 17.05 -9.51
N PRO A 9 4.98 16.28 -9.29
CA PRO A 9 6.24 16.89 -8.84
C PRO A 9 6.79 17.97 -9.76
N ASP A 10 6.39 17.97 -11.02
CA ASP A 10 6.80 19.00 -11.97
C ASP A 10 5.91 20.24 -11.95
N GLY A 11 4.93 20.30 -11.03
CA GLY A 11 4.03 21.43 -10.91
C GLY A 11 2.80 21.39 -11.79
N SER A 12 2.62 20.35 -12.61
CA SER A 12 1.42 20.21 -13.41
C SER A 12 0.27 19.63 -12.57
N PRO A 13 -1.00 19.92 -12.93
CA PRO A 13 -2.13 19.30 -12.23
C PRO A 13 -2.12 17.79 -12.40
N ALA A 14 -2.50 17.08 -11.34
CA ALA A 14 -2.62 15.64 -11.40
C ALA A 14 -3.74 15.24 -12.37
N ASP A 15 -3.46 14.24 -13.20
CA ASP A 15 -4.46 13.69 -14.10
C ASP A 15 -5.42 12.81 -13.27
N PRO A 16 -6.73 13.12 -13.25
CA PRO A 16 -7.68 12.31 -12.47
C PRO A 16 -7.81 10.87 -12.98
N ASN A 17 -7.36 10.59 -14.20
CA ASN A 17 -7.38 9.25 -14.77
C ASN A 17 -6.06 8.51 -14.58
N ALA A 18 -5.06 9.18 -14.02
CA ALA A 18 -3.76 8.55 -13.78
C ALA A 18 -3.87 7.56 -12.61
N PRO A 19 -3.08 6.48 -12.62
CA PRO A 19 -3.03 5.59 -11.47
C PRO A 19 -2.63 6.35 -10.21
N GLY A 20 -3.21 5.97 -9.08
CA GLY A 20 -2.77 6.48 -7.80
C GLY A 20 -1.45 5.87 -7.38
N ALA A 21 -1.03 6.17 -6.18
CA ALA A 21 0.23 5.67 -5.65
C ALA A 21 0.19 4.15 -5.45
N ALA A 22 1.37 3.53 -5.52
CA ALA A 22 1.56 2.14 -5.16
C ALA A 22 2.39 2.07 -3.88
N VAL A 23 1.99 1.18 -2.97
CA VAL A 23 2.64 1.07 -1.65
C VAL A 23 2.97 -0.38 -1.34
N GLY A 24 3.87 -0.59 -0.38
CA GLY A 24 4.09 -1.89 0.23
C GLY A 24 3.30 -1.99 1.52
N ILE A 25 2.68 -3.13 1.76
CA ILE A 25 1.96 -3.41 3.00
C ILE A 25 2.45 -4.75 3.53
N ASP A 26 2.91 -4.77 4.76
CA ASP A 26 3.35 -6.02 5.40
C ASP A 26 2.34 -6.41 6.49
N VAL A 27 1.63 -7.51 6.26
CA VAL A 27 0.68 -8.05 7.24
C VAL A 27 1.18 -9.37 7.83
N SER A 28 2.47 -9.66 7.71
CA SER A 28 3.05 -10.91 8.24
C SER A 28 3.39 -10.84 9.72
N GLY A 29 3.39 -9.66 10.32
CA GLY A 29 3.61 -9.47 11.75
C GLY A 29 2.31 -9.20 12.50
N PRO A 30 2.37 -8.92 13.80
CA PRO A 30 1.16 -8.68 14.60
C PRO A 30 0.48 -7.35 14.29
N VAL A 31 1.23 -6.38 13.78
CA VAL A 31 0.71 -5.08 13.36
C VAL A 31 1.19 -4.83 11.94
N ALA A 32 0.28 -4.40 11.09
CA ALA A 32 0.64 -4.13 9.69
C ALA A 32 1.48 -2.87 9.59
N GLU A 33 2.38 -2.89 8.61
CA GLU A 33 3.21 -1.73 8.28
C GLU A 33 2.95 -1.34 6.83
N VAL A 34 3.12 -0.06 6.54
CA VAL A 34 2.93 0.50 5.20
C VAL A 34 4.14 1.34 4.84
N ALA A 35 4.61 1.21 3.62
CA ALA A 35 5.78 1.97 3.14
C ALA A 35 5.58 2.39 1.68
N VAL A 36 6.29 3.42 1.29
CA VAL A 36 6.32 3.88 -0.10
C VAL A 36 7.77 3.96 -0.56
N ALA A 37 7.99 3.75 -1.85
CA ALA A 37 9.29 3.96 -2.47
C ALA A 37 9.14 4.97 -3.61
N ILE A 38 10.10 5.88 -3.69
CA ILE A 38 10.18 6.89 -4.75
C ILE A 38 11.62 6.94 -5.21
N GLY A 39 11.83 6.63 -6.49
CA GLY A 39 13.19 6.61 -7.04
C GLY A 39 14.11 5.59 -6.36
N GLY A 40 13.55 4.49 -5.89
CA GLY A 40 14.31 3.44 -5.21
C GLY A 40 14.53 3.70 -3.71
N ASN A 41 14.10 4.85 -3.19
CA ASN A 41 14.23 5.17 -1.78
C ASN A 41 12.91 4.88 -1.08
N ALA A 42 12.93 3.96 -0.13
CA ALA A 42 11.74 3.54 0.58
C ALA A 42 11.70 4.08 2.01
N ALA A 43 10.51 4.40 2.47
CA ALA A 43 10.30 4.87 3.83
C ALA A 43 8.99 4.31 4.39
N VAL A 44 8.99 3.95 5.66
CA VAL A 44 7.79 3.52 6.36
C VAL A 44 6.90 4.74 6.62
N LEU A 45 5.62 4.58 6.32
CA LEU A 45 4.64 5.64 6.54
C LEU A 45 4.06 5.51 7.95
N ALA A 46 3.96 6.64 8.64
CA ALA A 46 3.46 6.69 10.01
C ALA A 46 2.21 7.55 10.08
N ASP A 47 1.44 7.35 11.13
CA ASP A 47 0.29 8.20 11.40
C ASP A 47 0.73 9.56 11.93
N ARG A 48 -0.11 10.55 11.67
CA ARG A 48 0.05 11.86 12.29
C ARG A 48 -0.49 11.81 13.71
N ASP A 49 0.08 12.62 14.58
CA ASP A 49 -0.38 12.72 15.95
C ASP A 49 -1.89 13.00 16.00
N GLY A 50 -2.59 12.22 16.81
CA GLY A 50 -4.03 12.36 16.96
C GLY A 50 -4.87 11.67 15.89
N PHE A 51 -4.22 11.00 14.92
CA PHE A 51 -4.92 10.33 13.82
C PHE A 51 -4.40 8.92 13.61
N GLU A 52 -4.10 8.24 14.71
CA GLU A 52 -3.59 6.86 14.65
C GLU A 52 -4.65 5.93 14.09
N VAL A 53 -4.21 5.05 13.21
CA VAL A 53 -5.05 4.01 12.61
C VAL A 53 -4.65 2.67 13.22
N ASP A 54 -5.63 1.90 13.67
CA ASP A 54 -5.39 0.57 14.23
C ASP A 54 -5.10 -0.41 13.09
N LEU A 55 -3.86 -0.88 13.02
CA LEU A 55 -3.42 -1.83 12.00
C LEU A 55 -3.09 -3.21 12.58
N ARG A 56 -3.73 -3.59 13.68
CA ARG A 56 -3.54 -4.95 14.19
C ARG A 56 -4.02 -5.96 13.17
N VAL A 57 -3.18 -6.97 12.94
CA VAL A 57 -3.45 -8.00 11.96
C VAL A 57 -4.36 -9.05 12.58
N PRO A 58 -5.53 -9.35 11.96
CA PRO A 58 -6.39 -10.40 12.49
C PRO A 58 -5.79 -11.79 12.26
N PRO A 59 -6.29 -12.81 12.96
CA PRO A 59 -5.86 -14.19 12.68
C PRO A 59 -6.18 -14.57 11.24
N ALA A 60 -5.39 -15.49 10.67
CA ALA A 60 -5.61 -15.92 9.29
C ALA A 60 -7.02 -16.44 9.05
N ALA A 61 -7.62 -17.05 10.04
CA ALA A 61 -8.98 -17.60 9.94
C ALA A 61 -10.07 -16.60 10.28
N ALA A 62 -9.74 -15.33 10.54
CA ALA A 62 -10.72 -14.32 10.86
C ALA A 62 -11.67 -14.07 9.70
N ALA A 63 -12.82 -13.49 10.01
CA ALA A 63 -13.83 -13.17 8.99
C ALA A 63 -13.26 -12.21 7.94
N MET A 64 -13.77 -12.33 6.72
CA MET A 64 -13.32 -11.52 5.60
C MET A 64 -13.45 -10.02 5.91
N ALA A 65 -14.50 -9.62 6.63
CA ALA A 65 -14.71 -8.22 6.97
C ALA A 65 -13.57 -7.64 7.81
N GLU A 66 -12.95 -8.45 8.68
CA GLU A 66 -11.82 -7.97 9.47
C GLU A 66 -10.59 -7.74 8.61
N TRP A 67 -10.34 -8.61 7.63
CA TRP A 67 -9.25 -8.42 6.70
C TRP A 67 -9.49 -7.23 5.79
N GLN A 68 -10.72 -7.05 5.33
CA GLN A 68 -11.06 -5.88 4.53
C GLN A 68 -10.84 -4.59 5.32
N THR A 69 -11.25 -4.56 6.58
CA THR A 69 -11.03 -3.41 7.44
C THR A 69 -9.54 -3.09 7.58
N LEU A 70 -8.71 -4.12 7.77
CA LEU A 70 -7.27 -3.91 7.86
C LEU A 70 -6.70 -3.30 6.58
N ILE A 71 -7.06 -3.85 5.42
CA ILE A 71 -6.57 -3.35 4.15
C ILE A 71 -7.03 -1.91 3.92
N GLU A 72 -8.28 -1.60 4.23
CA GLU A 72 -8.80 -0.24 4.07
C GLU A 72 -8.09 0.75 4.99
N ARG A 73 -7.79 0.33 6.22
CA ARG A 73 -7.05 1.16 7.17
C ARG A 73 -5.60 1.37 6.75
N ALA A 74 -4.95 0.34 6.23
CA ALA A 74 -3.59 0.48 5.71
C ALA A 74 -3.56 1.47 4.55
N ARG A 75 -4.52 1.36 3.63
CA ARG A 75 -4.64 2.30 2.53
C ARG A 75 -4.88 3.73 3.05
N LEU A 76 -5.74 3.87 4.05
CA LEU A 76 -6.04 5.17 4.64
C LEU A 76 -4.79 5.83 5.24
N ARG A 77 -3.97 5.07 5.97
CA ARG A 77 -2.70 5.60 6.48
C ARG A 77 -1.83 6.12 5.34
N ALA A 78 -1.72 5.34 4.28
CA ALA A 78 -0.90 5.73 3.13
C ALA A 78 -1.46 6.97 2.46
N GLU A 79 -2.77 7.03 2.24
CA GLU A 79 -3.38 8.18 1.56
C GLU A 79 -3.23 9.46 2.38
N ARG A 80 -3.39 9.36 3.70
CA ARG A 80 -3.19 10.52 4.58
C ARG A 80 -1.75 11.00 4.56
N SER A 81 -0.81 10.06 4.57
CA SER A 81 0.61 10.39 4.60
C SER A 81 1.08 10.96 3.28
N LEU A 82 0.59 10.42 2.16
CA LEU A 82 1.02 10.83 0.82
C LEU A 82 0.18 11.97 0.25
N ALA A 83 -0.98 12.25 0.85
CA ALA A 83 -1.94 13.24 0.36
C ALA A 83 -2.36 12.96 -1.10
N ARG A 84 -2.53 11.68 -1.43
CA ARG A 84 -2.98 11.27 -2.76
C ARG A 84 -3.64 9.89 -2.68
N PRO A 85 -4.48 9.52 -3.66
CA PRO A 85 -5.08 8.19 -3.67
C PRO A 85 -4.03 7.10 -3.78
N VAL A 86 -4.30 5.98 -3.12
CA VAL A 86 -3.49 4.77 -3.22
C VAL A 86 -4.34 3.71 -3.91
N THR A 87 -3.90 3.24 -5.05
CA THR A 87 -4.67 2.33 -5.89
C THR A 87 -4.02 0.97 -6.07
N HIS A 88 -2.75 0.84 -5.76
CA HIS A 88 -1.97 -0.38 -6.01
C HIS A 88 -1.11 -0.71 -4.80
N ALA A 89 -0.86 -1.99 -4.59
CA ALA A 89 -0.01 -2.44 -3.49
C ALA A 89 0.69 -3.75 -3.79
N VAL A 90 1.84 -3.94 -3.17
CA VAL A 90 2.47 -5.24 -2.98
C VAL A 90 2.30 -5.59 -1.51
N VAL A 91 1.76 -6.76 -1.22
CA VAL A 91 1.48 -7.17 0.15
C VAL A 91 2.38 -8.34 0.54
N VAL A 92 2.98 -8.24 1.72
CA VAL A 92 3.70 -9.35 2.34
C VAL A 92 2.73 -10.04 3.28
N ALA A 93 2.46 -11.31 3.04
CA ALA A 93 1.53 -12.10 3.85
C ALA A 93 2.01 -13.53 3.95
N ASP A 94 1.75 -14.15 5.10
CA ASP A 94 1.98 -15.57 5.23
C ASP A 94 1.06 -16.34 4.28
N GLY A 95 1.48 -17.53 3.86
CA GLY A 95 0.71 -18.32 2.92
C GLY A 95 -0.72 -18.59 3.37
N SER A 96 -0.94 -18.74 4.69
CA SER A 96 -2.28 -18.97 5.23
C SER A 96 -3.22 -17.77 5.11
N ALA A 97 -2.69 -16.57 4.98
CA ALA A 97 -3.48 -15.33 4.89
C ALA A 97 -3.60 -14.82 3.46
N GLY A 98 -2.81 -15.33 2.53
CA GLY A 98 -2.71 -14.76 1.18
C GLY A 98 -4.03 -14.66 0.45
N GLU A 99 -4.86 -15.71 0.50
CA GLU A 99 -6.15 -15.69 -0.19
C GLU A 99 -7.09 -14.66 0.41
N ARG A 100 -7.12 -14.53 1.72
CA ARG A 100 -7.98 -13.56 2.39
C ARG A 100 -7.55 -12.14 2.08
N VAL A 101 -6.26 -11.89 2.07
CA VAL A 101 -5.70 -10.59 1.68
C VAL A 101 -6.10 -10.25 0.25
N GLN A 102 -6.00 -11.22 -0.65
CA GLN A 102 -6.34 -11.00 -2.05
C GLN A 102 -7.80 -10.62 -2.21
N ARG A 103 -8.70 -11.32 -1.55
CA ARG A 103 -10.12 -11.02 -1.59
C ARG A 103 -10.43 -9.68 -0.92
N ALA A 104 -9.82 -9.42 0.23
CA ALA A 104 -10.04 -8.18 0.95
C ALA A 104 -9.62 -6.97 0.12
N ALA A 105 -8.49 -7.08 -0.56
CA ALA A 105 -8.01 -6.01 -1.43
C ALA A 105 -8.98 -5.77 -2.61
N ALA A 106 -9.47 -6.84 -3.20
CA ALA A 106 -10.43 -6.73 -4.29
C ALA A 106 -11.70 -6.02 -3.84
N GLU A 107 -12.22 -6.38 -2.67
CA GLU A 107 -13.41 -5.72 -2.11
C GLU A 107 -13.15 -4.25 -1.76
N ALA A 108 -11.94 -3.92 -1.39
CA ALA A 108 -11.53 -2.54 -1.10
C ALA A 108 -11.13 -1.78 -2.37
N GLN A 109 -11.19 -2.42 -3.53
CA GLN A 109 -10.81 -1.82 -4.81
C GLN A 109 -9.34 -1.39 -4.85
N LEU A 110 -8.51 -2.16 -4.18
CA LEU A 110 -7.07 -1.98 -4.19
C LEU A 110 -6.46 -3.06 -5.08
N VAL A 111 -5.74 -2.67 -6.11
CA VAL A 111 -5.14 -3.61 -7.05
C VAL A 111 -3.87 -4.17 -6.43
N LEU A 112 -3.81 -5.48 -6.23
CA LEU A 112 -2.59 -6.12 -5.76
C LEU A 112 -1.70 -6.43 -6.95
N LEU A 113 -0.55 -5.80 -6.95
CA LEU A 113 0.47 -6.04 -7.98
C LEU A 113 1.14 -7.39 -7.76
N ARG A 114 1.33 -7.75 -6.50
CA ARG A 114 1.88 -9.04 -6.10
C ARG A 114 1.61 -9.29 -4.63
N ILE A 115 1.46 -10.55 -4.27
CA ILE A 115 1.51 -11.00 -2.88
C ILE A 115 2.78 -11.83 -2.74
N VAL A 116 3.59 -11.51 -1.74
CA VAL A 116 4.83 -12.23 -1.47
C VAL A 116 4.80 -12.77 -0.06
N THR A 117 5.47 -13.91 0.14
CA THR A 117 5.68 -14.43 1.49
C THR A 117 6.94 -13.81 2.08
N PRO A 118 7.08 -13.80 3.42
CA PRO A 118 8.30 -13.29 4.03
C PRO A 118 9.56 -13.95 3.50
N ASP A 119 9.51 -15.25 3.18
CA ASP A 119 10.67 -15.98 2.66
C ASP A 119 11.12 -15.46 1.31
N GLN A 120 10.19 -15.00 0.48
CA GLN A 120 10.51 -14.55 -0.88
C GLN A 120 11.26 -13.23 -0.90
N ILE A 121 11.16 -12.46 0.19
CA ILE A 121 11.79 -11.14 0.28
C ILE A 121 12.69 -11.05 1.52
N ALA A 122 13.15 -12.18 2.02
CA ALA A 122 14.07 -12.19 3.16
C ALA A 122 15.37 -11.45 2.80
N GLY A 123 15.85 -10.63 3.72
CA GLY A 123 17.06 -9.84 3.51
C GLY A 123 17.33 -8.97 4.71
N PRO A 124 18.37 -8.12 4.62
CA PRO A 124 18.76 -7.27 5.75
C PRO A 124 17.78 -6.12 6.01
N GLU A 125 16.97 -5.76 5.03
CA GLU A 125 16.05 -4.65 5.18
C GLU A 125 14.69 -5.10 5.68
N PRO A 126 13.92 -4.24 6.37
CA PRO A 126 12.56 -4.56 6.73
C PRO A 126 11.73 -4.95 5.51
N ARG A 127 10.91 -5.98 5.68
CA ARG A 127 10.10 -6.51 4.58
C ARG A 127 9.22 -5.49 3.91
N VAL A 128 8.65 -4.58 4.70
CA VAL A 128 7.75 -3.56 4.15
C VAL A 128 8.47 -2.61 3.21
N LEU A 129 9.75 -2.31 3.47
CA LEU A 129 10.53 -1.46 2.57
C LEU A 129 10.82 -2.18 1.25
N THR A 130 11.16 -3.46 1.31
CA THR A 130 11.36 -4.26 0.10
C THR A 130 10.07 -4.35 -0.71
N ALA A 131 8.95 -4.53 -0.04
CA ALA A 131 7.65 -4.56 -0.70
C ALA A 131 7.33 -3.22 -1.38
N ALA A 132 7.68 -2.10 -0.74
CA ALA A 132 7.46 -0.78 -1.31
C ALA A 132 8.28 -0.57 -2.59
N ILE A 133 9.54 -1.01 -2.58
CA ILE A 133 10.39 -0.92 -3.78
C ILE A 133 9.81 -1.77 -4.89
N LEU A 134 9.36 -2.97 -4.58
CA LEU A 134 8.74 -3.84 -5.56
C LEU A 134 7.45 -3.22 -6.10
N ALA A 135 6.67 -2.57 -5.25
CA ALA A 135 5.46 -1.89 -5.68
C ALA A 135 5.77 -0.75 -6.64
N GLU A 136 6.82 0.01 -6.39
CA GLU A 136 7.25 1.05 -7.30
C GLU A 136 7.63 0.47 -8.66
N ASP A 137 8.37 -0.64 -8.66
CA ASP A 137 8.82 -1.28 -9.89
C ASP A 137 7.67 -1.86 -10.71
N LEU A 138 6.65 -2.40 -10.05
CA LEU A 138 5.53 -3.06 -10.71
C LEU A 138 4.37 -2.13 -11.01
N ALA A 139 4.36 -0.93 -10.46
CA ALA A 139 3.24 -0.01 -10.61
C ALA A 139 3.05 0.40 -12.07
N PRO A 140 1.79 0.59 -12.51
CA PRO A 140 1.55 1.14 -13.83
C PRO A 140 2.19 2.52 -13.96
N ARG A 141 2.79 2.77 -15.11
CA ARG A 141 3.40 4.05 -15.40
C ARG A 141 2.55 4.78 -16.42
N ILE A 142 2.47 6.09 -16.25
CA ILE A 142 1.85 6.92 -17.27
C ILE A 142 2.76 6.85 -18.48
N ALA A 143 2.20 6.50 -19.64
CA ALA A 143 2.98 6.45 -20.86
C ALA A 143 3.54 7.83 -21.14
N ALA A 144 4.85 7.88 -21.35
CA ALA A 144 5.48 9.14 -21.70
C ALA A 144 4.93 9.62 -23.05
N PRO A 145 4.60 10.89 -23.19
CA PRO A 145 4.20 11.39 -24.49
C PRO A 145 5.35 11.24 -25.47
N GLU A 146 5.02 10.71 -26.57
CA GLU A 146 5.98 10.48 -27.64
C GLU A 146 6.26 11.77 -28.39
#